data_56ca275c232ef90ef3ba68eb5c216be3
#
_entry.id   56ca275c232ef90ef3ba68eb5c216be3
#
_cell.length_a   1.000
_cell.length_b   1.000
_cell.length_c   1.000
_cell.angle_alpha   90.00
_cell.angle_beta   90.00
_cell.angle_gamma   90.00
#
_symmetry.space_group_name_H-M   'P 1'
#
loop_
_entity.id
_entity.type
_entity.pdbx_description
1 polymer ?
#
loop_
_entity_poly.entity_id
_entity_poly.type
_entity_poly.pdbx_seq_one_letter_code
_entity_poly.pdbx_strand_id
1 'polypeptide(L)'
;MKVTVRITNNFRSELKPLLKKYHSLPKDLLKLQTNLIDNPRLGTSLGKDVFKIRLKITSKGKGKSGGARVITLVESAIIGITEKISPQETTVNLLSIYDKSDIGNISDKELKDLIKKFNTHSK
;
A
#
# COMPACT_ATOMS: atom_id res chain seq x y z
N MET A 1 6.72 -11.53 -14.67
CA MET A 1 6.94 -10.36 -13.81
C MET A 1 6.93 -10.80 -12.35
N LYS A 2 7.90 -10.36 -11.60
CA LYS A 2 7.96 -10.63 -10.17
C LYS A 2 7.41 -9.43 -9.38
N VAL A 3 6.48 -9.68 -8.50
CA VAL A 3 5.90 -8.63 -7.64
C VAL A 3 6.28 -8.89 -6.19
N THR A 4 6.86 -7.89 -5.56
CA THR A 4 7.21 -7.91 -4.14
C THR A 4 6.40 -6.83 -3.42
N VAL A 5 5.81 -7.19 -2.30
CA VAL A 5 5.08 -6.24 -1.45
C VAL A 5 5.93 -5.94 -0.22
N ARG A 6 6.24 -4.67 0.00
CA ARG A 6 7.08 -4.22 1.11
C ARG A 6 6.30 -3.30 2.05
N ILE A 7 6.57 -3.45 3.34
CA ILE A 7 5.99 -2.62 4.38
C ILE A 7 7.03 -1.58 4.82
N THR A 8 6.68 -0.29 4.72
CA THR A 8 7.55 0.78 5.20
C THR A 8 7.43 0.92 6.72
N ASN A 9 8.39 1.60 7.33
CA ASN A 9 8.34 1.85 8.77
C ASN A 9 7.12 2.67 9.17
N ASN A 10 6.74 3.64 8.34
CA ASN A 10 5.56 4.45 8.58
C ASN A 10 4.29 3.59 8.59
N PHE A 11 4.15 2.72 7.59
CA PHE A 11 3.02 1.80 7.52
C PHE A 11 2.95 0.92 8.77
N ARG A 12 4.08 0.36 9.17
CA ARG A 12 4.15 -0.51 10.35
C ARG A 12 3.70 0.24 11.61
N SER A 13 4.14 1.47 11.79
CA SER A 13 3.76 2.29 12.95
C SER A 13 2.26 2.56 12.98
N GLU A 14 1.69 2.88 11.83
CA GLU A 14 0.26 3.16 11.74
C GLU A 14 -0.59 1.89 11.87
N LEU A 15 -0.04 0.75 11.46
CA LEU A 15 -0.74 -0.53 11.52
C LEU A 15 -0.92 -1.04 12.93
N LYS A 16 0.05 -0.84 13.81
CA LYS A 16 0.05 -1.39 15.17
C LYS A 16 -1.25 -1.14 15.95
N PRO A 17 -1.72 0.13 16.06
CA PRO A 17 -2.98 0.37 16.81
C PRO A 17 -4.19 -0.26 16.12
N LEU A 18 -4.18 -0.35 14.80
CA LEU A 18 -5.29 -0.95 14.07
C LEU A 18 -5.34 -2.47 14.25
N LEU A 19 -4.19 -3.12 14.39
CA LEU A 19 -4.15 -4.56 14.68
C LEU A 19 -4.77 -4.88 16.03
N LYS A 20 -4.61 -4.00 17.01
CA LYS A 20 -5.22 -4.17 18.33
C LYS A 20 -6.73 -3.96 18.28
N LYS A 21 -7.18 -3.06 17.41
CA LYS A 21 -8.60 -2.69 17.32
C LYS A 21 -9.41 -3.67 16.46
N TYR A 22 -8.83 -4.19 15.41
CA TYR A 22 -9.53 -5.04 14.43
C TYR A 22 -8.85 -6.39 14.29
N HIS A 23 -9.45 -7.43 14.88
CA HIS A 23 -8.85 -8.76 14.89
C HIS A 23 -8.78 -9.43 13.51
N SER A 24 -9.61 -9.01 12.55
CA SER A 24 -9.57 -9.57 11.19
C SER A 24 -8.49 -8.96 10.31
N LEU A 25 -7.86 -7.86 10.76
CA LEU A 25 -6.94 -7.10 9.93
C LEU A 25 -5.78 -7.92 9.37
N PRO A 26 -5.15 -8.84 10.11
CA PRO A 26 -4.09 -9.68 9.52
C PRO A 26 -4.56 -10.47 8.30
N LYS A 27 -5.76 -11.06 8.36
CA LYS A 27 -6.33 -11.79 7.22
C LYS A 27 -6.68 -10.85 6.08
N ASP A 28 -7.23 -9.69 6.39
CA ASP A 28 -7.58 -8.68 5.39
C ASP A 28 -6.33 -8.21 4.64
N LEU A 29 -5.21 -8.05 5.33
CA LEU A 29 -3.94 -7.67 4.72
C LEU A 29 -3.34 -8.78 3.86
N LEU A 30 -3.47 -10.04 4.27
CA LEU A 30 -3.03 -11.17 3.45
C LEU A 30 -3.80 -11.22 2.13
N LYS A 31 -5.09 -10.96 2.18
CA LYS A 31 -5.92 -10.89 0.98
C LYS A 31 -5.49 -9.72 0.08
N LEU A 32 -5.17 -8.58 0.69
CA LEU A 32 -4.64 -7.44 -0.05
C LEU A 32 -3.33 -7.78 -0.74
N GLN A 33 -2.43 -8.46 -0.04
CA GLN A 33 -1.16 -8.89 -0.60
C GLN A 33 -1.36 -9.76 -1.84
N THR A 34 -2.26 -10.72 -1.77
CA THR A 34 -2.60 -11.59 -2.90
C THR A 34 -3.11 -10.76 -4.09
N ASN A 35 -4.01 -9.82 -3.82
CA ASN A 35 -4.56 -8.94 -4.85
C ASN A 35 -3.49 -8.07 -5.49
N LEU A 36 -2.53 -7.59 -4.71
CA LEU A 36 -1.44 -6.75 -5.22
C LEU A 36 -0.44 -7.54 -6.06
N ILE A 37 -0.23 -8.80 -5.74
CA ILE A 37 0.61 -9.67 -6.57
C ILE A 37 -0.01 -9.85 -7.95
N ASP A 38 -1.32 -9.98 -8.02
CA ASP A 38 -2.04 -10.09 -9.29
C ASP A 38 -2.13 -8.74 -10.02
N ASN A 39 -2.30 -7.66 -9.27
CA ASN A 39 -2.44 -6.32 -9.82
C ASN A 39 -1.71 -5.29 -8.95
N PRO A 40 -0.43 -5.04 -9.21
CA PRO A 40 0.36 -4.12 -8.37
C PRO A 40 -0.14 -2.67 -8.40
N ARG A 41 -0.90 -2.28 -9.41
CA ARG A 41 -1.45 -0.93 -9.54
C ARG A 41 -2.92 -0.86 -9.14
N LEU A 42 -3.30 -1.71 -8.20
CA LEU A 42 -4.65 -1.75 -7.65
C LEU A 42 -4.99 -0.42 -6.97
N GLY A 43 -6.25 0.00 -7.11
CA GLY A 43 -6.77 1.18 -6.44
C GLY A 43 -6.91 2.39 -7.35
N THR A 44 -7.12 3.55 -6.73
CA THR A 44 -7.26 4.81 -7.43
C THR A 44 -5.91 5.50 -7.55
N SER A 45 -5.53 5.85 -8.78
CA SER A 45 -4.26 6.55 -9.01
C SER A 45 -4.30 7.95 -8.40
N LEU A 46 -3.26 8.29 -7.65
CA LEU A 46 -3.05 9.63 -7.11
C LEU A 46 -1.94 10.36 -7.87
N GLY A 47 -1.46 9.77 -8.96
CA GLY A 47 -0.35 10.27 -9.76
C GLY A 47 0.99 9.73 -9.31
N LYS A 48 1.99 9.78 -10.18
CA LYS A 48 3.38 9.39 -9.89
C LYS A 48 3.52 7.99 -9.27
N ASP A 49 2.73 7.03 -9.79
CA ASP A 49 2.77 5.64 -9.32
C ASP A 49 2.33 5.44 -7.87
N VAL A 50 1.56 6.38 -7.35
CA VAL A 50 0.96 6.30 -6.02
C VAL A 50 -0.52 5.97 -6.15
N PHE A 51 -0.99 5.04 -5.33
CA PHE A 51 -2.37 4.56 -5.39
C PHE A 51 -3.00 4.54 -4.00
N LYS A 52 -4.31 4.77 -3.98
CA LYS A 52 -5.12 4.67 -2.77
C LYS A 52 -6.05 3.47 -2.92
N ILE A 53 -5.97 2.53 -1.99
CA ILE A 53 -6.74 1.30 -2.01
C ILE A 53 -7.75 1.31 -0.87
N ARG A 54 -8.99 0.94 -1.18
CA ARG A 54 -10.02 0.72 -0.15
C ARG A 54 -9.85 -0.69 0.37
N LEU A 55 -9.57 -0.81 1.67
CA LEU A 55 -9.40 -2.09 2.32
C LEU A 55 -10.59 -2.38 3.22
N LYS A 56 -11.32 -3.45 2.92
CA LYS A 56 -12.39 -3.90 3.79
C LYS A 56 -11.79 -4.49 5.06
N ILE A 57 -12.27 -4.03 6.21
CA ILE A 57 -11.94 -4.64 7.50
C ILE A 57 -13.13 -5.53 7.86
N THR A 58 -12.96 -6.83 7.70
CA THR A 58 -14.04 -7.80 7.84
C THR A 58 -14.70 -7.74 9.21
N SER A 59 -13.91 -7.63 10.28
CA SER A 59 -14.44 -7.55 11.64
C SER A 59 -15.17 -6.25 11.94
N LYS A 60 -14.98 -5.22 11.12
CA LYS A 60 -15.70 -3.95 11.27
C LYS A 60 -17.12 -4.01 10.74
N GLY A 61 -17.39 -4.87 9.77
CA GLY A 61 -18.73 -5.13 9.25
C GLY A 61 -19.34 -4.05 8.37
N LYS A 62 -18.57 -3.06 7.94
CA LYS A 62 -19.09 -1.93 7.15
C LYS A 62 -18.68 -1.92 5.68
N GLY A 63 -18.16 -3.01 5.17
CA GLY A 63 -17.71 -3.09 3.80
C GLY A 63 -16.54 -2.16 3.50
N LYS A 64 -16.22 -2.00 2.22
CA LYS A 64 -15.03 -1.25 1.80
C LYS A 64 -15.11 0.25 2.10
N SER A 65 -16.30 0.83 2.00
CA SER A 65 -16.46 2.27 2.22
C SER A 65 -16.18 2.68 3.65
N GLY A 66 -16.46 1.80 4.61
CA GLY A 66 -16.24 2.05 6.02
C GLY A 66 -14.95 1.46 6.57
N GLY A 67 -14.13 0.82 5.73
CA GLY A 67 -12.91 0.17 6.18
C GLY A 67 -11.72 1.10 6.31
N ALA A 68 -10.56 0.60 5.92
CA ALA A 68 -9.32 1.38 5.93
C ALA A 68 -8.94 1.84 4.52
N ARG A 69 -7.99 2.75 4.47
CA ARG A 69 -7.35 3.16 3.22
C ARG A 69 -5.87 2.83 3.31
N VAL A 70 -5.33 2.29 2.23
CA VAL A 70 -3.91 1.97 2.12
C VAL A 70 -3.32 2.78 0.99
N ILE A 71 -2.22 3.46 1.26
CA ILE A 71 -1.48 4.21 0.25
C ILE A 71 -0.29 3.39 -0.18
N THR A 72 -0.15 3.18 -1.48
CA THR A 72 0.96 2.42 -2.06
C THR A 72 1.78 3.26 -3.01
N LEU A 73 3.04 2.92 -3.15
CA LEU A 73 3.94 3.46 -4.18
C LEU A 73 4.52 2.28 -4.95
N VAL A 74 4.32 2.28 -6.25
CA VAL A 74 4.76 1.19 -7.12
C VAL A 74 6.07 1.58 -7.80
N GLU A 75 7.07 0.73 -7.66
CA GLU A 75 8.36 0.89 -8.32
C GLU A 75 8.58 -0.28 -9.27
N SER A 76 8.93 0.01 -10.50
CA SER A 76 9.23 -1.02 -11.49
C SER A 76 10.67 -0.86 -11.96
N ALA A 77 11.37 -1.98 -12.06
CA ALA A 77 12.75 -2.01 -12.53
C ALA A 77 12.93 -3.11 -13.55
N ILE A 78 13.73 -2.84 -14.57
CA ILE A 78 14.16 -3.84 -15.52
C ILE A 78 15.48 -4.40 -15.01
N ILE A 79 15.50 -5.70 -14.74
CA ILE A 79 16.68 -6.35 -14.21
C ILE A 79 17.49 -6.95 -15.37
N GLY A 80 18.73 -6.51 -15.45
CA GLY A 80 19.65 -7.02 -16.46
C GLY A 80 19.34 -6.51 -17.85
N ILE A 81 20.19 -5.63 -18.33
CA ILE A 81 20.13 -5.16 -19.71
C ILE A 81 21.07 -6.04 -20.51
N THR A 82 20.53 -7.11 -21.09
CA THR A 82 21.26 -7.99 -21.97
C THR A 82 20.43 -8.17 -23.22
N GLU A 83 20.91 -8.98 -24.12
CA GLU A 83 20.19 -9.30 -25.35
C GLU A 83 18.83 -9.91 -25.11
N LYS A 84 18.61 -10.47 -23.92
CA LYS A 84 17.32 -10.99 -23.51
C LYS A 84 16.73 -10.04 -22.50
N ILE A 85 15.51 -9.58 -22.77
CA ILE A 85 14.79 -8.74 -21.82
C ILE A 85 14.46 -9.58 -20.59
N SER A 86 15.07 -9.23 -19.47
CA SER A 86 14.77 -9.89 -18.21
C SER A 86 13.37 -9.49 -17.71
N PRO A 87 12.71 -10.37 -16.95
CA PRO A 87 11.41 -10.02 -16.38
C PRO A 87 11.50 -8.76 -15.54
N GLN A 88 10.50 -7.90 -15.65
CA GLN A 88 10.39 -6.74 -14.78
C GLN A 88 10.22 -7.17 -13.34
N GLU A 89 10.91 -6.49 -12.46
CA GLU A 89 10.68 -6.62 -11.03
C GLU A 89 9.86 -5.42 -10.58
N THR A 90 8.72 -5.69 -9.97
CA THR A 90 7.82 -4.64 -9.48
C THR A 90 7.72 -4.74 -7.97
N THR A 91 7.93 -3.62 -7.29
CA THR A 91 7.80 -3.52 -5.85
C THR A 91 6.64 -2.62 -5.51
N VAL A 92 5.73 -3.13 -4.69
CA VAL A 92 4.62 -2.34 -4.13
C VAL A 92 4.99 -2.00 -2.70
N ASN A 93 5.23 -0.72 -2.45
CA ASN A 93 5.58 -0.23 -1.12
C ASN A 93 4.32 0.24 -0.42
N LEU A 94 4.00 -0.37 0.72
CA LEU A 94 2.86 0.06 1.54
C LEU A 94 3.32 1.24 2.38
N LEU A 95 2.89 2.45 2.02
CA LEU A 95 3.36 3.70 2.64
C LEU A 95 2.57 4.08 3.89
N SER A 96 1.26 3.88 3.86
CA SER A 96 0.39 4.34 4.93
C SER A 96 -0.87 3.51 4.98
N ILE A 97 -1.43 3.38 6.18
CA ILE A 97 -2.75 2.79 6.41
C ILE A 97 -3.47 3.65 7.44
N TYR A 98 -4.72 3.98 7.17
CA TYR A 98 -5.54 4.72 8.12
C TYR A 98 -6.99 4.24 8.09
N ASP A 99 -7.65 4.38 9.24
CA ASP A 99 -9.07 4.06 9.37
C ASP A 99 -9.87 5.20 8.75
N LYS A 100 -10.75 4.88 7.81
CA LYS A 100 -11.60 5.87 7.13
C LYS A 100 -12.47 6.65 8.12
N SER A 101 -12.83 6.03 9.26
CA SER A 101 -13.62 6.68 10.29
C SER A 101 -12.86 7.78 11.01
N ASP A 102 -11.54 7.60 11.16
CA ASP A 102 -10.70 8.56 11.89
C ASP A 102 -10.21 9.68 10.99
N ILE A 103 -9.88 9.33 9.74
CA ILE A 103 -9.34 10.28 8.76
C ILE A 103 -10.18 10.17 7.49
N GLY A 104 -10.84 11.24 7.11
CA GLY A 104 -11.68 11.23 5.91
C GLY A 104 -10.90 10.93 4.65
N ASN A 105 -9.90 11.76 4.36
CA ASN A 105 -8.99 11.58 3.22
C ASN A 105 -7.63 12.13 3.60
N ILE A 106 -6.59 11.51 3.07
CA ILE A 106 -5.26 12.07 3.21
C ILE A 106 -5.16 13.34 2.35
N SER A 107 -4.59 14.41 2.91
CA SER A 107 -4.40 15.65 2.16
C SER A 107 -3.23 15.55 1.19
N ASP A 108 -3.20 16.44 0.18
CA ASP A 108 -2.10 16.48 -0.77
C ASP A 108 -0.76 16.75 -0.07
N LYS A 109 -0.78 17.61 0.94
CA LYS A 109 0.43 17.90 1.71
C LYS A 109 0.93 16.68 2.46
N GLU A 110 0.02 15.99 3.14
CA GLU A 110 0.38 14.77 3.87
C GLU A 110 0.93 13.70 2.93
N LEU A 111 0.33 13.57 1.75
CA LEU A 111 0.77 12.63 0.74
C LEU A 111 2.18 12.97 0.25
N LYS A 112 2.44 14.23 -0.03
CA LYS A 112 3.78 14.69 -0.45
C LYS A 112 4.82 14.43 0.63
N ASP A 113 4.49 14.71 1.87
CA ASP A 113 5.38 14.47 3.02
C ASP A 113 5.68 12.98 3.15
N LEU A 114 4.69 12.14 2.97
CA LEU A 114 4.82 10.69 3.04
C LEU A 114 5.77 10.16 1.96
N ILE A 115 5.62 10.62 0.74
CA ILE A 115 6.48 10.25 -0.38
C ILE A 115 7.90 10.73 -0.16
N LYS A 116 8.06 11.95 0.31
CA LYS A 116 9.37 12.53 0.62
C LYS A 116 10.08 11.71 1.68
N LYS A 117 9.36 11.35 2.74
CA LYS A 117 9.89 10.53 3.82
C LYS A 117 10.33 9.16 3.31
N PHE A 118 9.55 8.55 2.45
CA PHE A 118 9.89 7.27 1.83
C PHE A 118 11.19 7.40 1.02
N ASN A 119 11.30 8.40 0.17
CA ASN A 119 12.48 8.62 -0.66
C ASN A 119 13.74 8.85 0.17
N THR A 120 13.61 9.49 1.33
CA THR A 120 14.74 9.79 2.21
C THR A 120 15.21 8.56 2.98
N HIS A 121 14.27 7.72 3.46
CA HIS A 121 14.60 6.63 4.39
C HIS A 121 14.69 5.24 3.73
N SER A 122 14.11 5.07 2.56
CA SER A 122 14.05 3.76 1.91
C SER A 122 15.08 3.57 0.81
N LYS A 123 15.88 4.56 0.58
CA LYS A 123 16.99 4.54 -0.36
C LYS A 123 18.28 4.93 0.37
#